data_9a3e78b0d8a248492a72c77767eefd80
#
_entry.id   9a3e78b0d8a248492a72c77767eefd80
#
_cell.length_a   1.000
_cell.length_b   1.000
_cell.length_c   1.000
_cell.angle_alpha   90.00
_cell.angle_beta   90.00
_cell.angle_gamma   90.00
#
_symmetry.space_group_name_H-M   'P 1'
#
loop_
_entity.id
_entity.type
_entity.pdbx_description
1 polymer ?
#
loop_
_entity_poly.entity_id
_entity_poly.type
_entity_poly.pdbx_seq_one_letter_code
_entity_poly.pdbx_strand_id
1 'polypeptide(L)'
;MKEFIMQYSQEVIQELSVQQIILNMVTALVLGLVIYLSYRFSHSGAVYSARFNVSLLMMTLITTMIMNVIGNNIALSLGMVGALSIVRFRTAIKDARDTAYIFWCIAVGICCGVSYYALAAISTGMIFLVMLVMGSVKTNNRYLLIIHADKEDCAKEIEVTILQEYKGQAVLRVANRTSEQLEYIYELTTQMIERKKEEDTNPVELLRKIDGVYRVNLVCQNEEMSR
;
A
#
# COMPACT_ATOMS: atom_id res chain seq x y z
N MET A 1 38.95 2.44 -39.25
CA MET A 1 38.54 3.06 -37.98
C MET A 1 37.41 4.07 -38.18
N LYS A 2 37.50 5.04 -39.11
CA LYS A 2 36.40 5.97 -39.42
C LYS A 2 35.15 5.26 -39.97
N GLU A 3 35.30 4.30 -40.85
CA GLU A 3 34.19 3.53 -41.42
C GLU A 3 33.51 2.66 -40.35
N PHE A 4 34.27 2.06 -39.45
CA PHE A 4 33.75 1.31 -38.33
C PHE A 4 32.95 2.19 -37.38
N ILE A 5 33.41 3.40 -37.09
CA ILE A 5 32.71 4.37 -36.27
C ILE A 5 31.44 4.88 -36.97
N MET A 6 31.48 5.10 -38.29
CA MET A 6 30.31 5.51 -39.06
C MET A 6 29.27 4.38 -39.15
N GLN A 7 29.69 3.15 -39.35
CA GLN A 7 28.82 1.99 -39.40
C GLN A 7 28.16 1.75 -38.04
N TYR A 8 28.93 1.87 -36.96
CA TYR A 8 28.42 1.78 -35.59
C TYR A 8 27.47 2.93 -35.23
N SER A 9 27.73 4.16 -35.75
CA SER A 9 26.83 5.29 -35.52
C SER A 9 25.54 5.22 -36.34
N GLN A 10 25.54 4.53 -37.48
CA GLN A 10 24.33 4.30 -38.27
C GLN A 10 23.46 3.17 -37.73
N GLU A 11 24.05 2.13 -37.11
CA GLU A 11 23.29 1.08 -36.43
C GLU A 11 22.63 1.55 -35.12
N VAL A 12 23.17 2.59 -34.47
CA VAL A 12 22.66 3.11 -33.18
C VAL A 12 21.50 4.08 -33.38
N ILE A 13 21.28 4.61 -34.58
CA ILE A 13 20.15 5.51 -34.88
C ILE A 13 19.07 4.71 -35.65
N GLN A 14 18.50 3.69 -35.02
CA GLN A 14 17.22 3.16 -35.48
C GLN A 14 16.13 4.18 -35.12
N GLU A 15 15.70 4.99 -36.09
CA GLU A 15 14.50 5.79 -35.93
C GLU A 15 13.34 4.83 -35.61
N LEU A 16 12.78 4.97 -34.41
CA LEU A 16 11.61 4.21 -34.00
C LEU A 16 10.48 4.46 -35.00
N SER A 17 10.04 3.42 -35.68
CA SER A 17 8.86 3.52 -36.53
C SER A 17 7.64 3.91 -35.71
N VAL A 18 6.77 4.75 -36.28
CA VAL A 18 5.49 5.13 -35.63
C VAL A 18 4.69 3.91 -35.20
N GLN A 19 4.74 2.83 -35.99
CA GLN A 19 4.11 1.56 -35.65
C GLN A 19 4.67 0.94 -34.36
N GLN A 20 5.98 1.04 -34.16
CA GLN A 20 6.66 0.51 -32.97
C GLN A 20 6.34 1.34 -31.72
N ILE A 21 6.26 2.66 -31.86
CA ILE A 21 5.84 3.54 -30.76
C ILE A 21 4.41 3.21 -30.33
N ILE A 22 3.49 3.04 -31.30
CA ILE A 22 2.11 2.68 -31.00
C ILE A 22 2.06 1.29 -30.32
N LEU A 23 2.81 0.31 -30.82
CA LEU A 23 2.86 -1.03 -30.24
C LEU A 23 3.40 -1.00 -28.80
N ASN A 24 4.48 -0.25 -28.54
CA ASN A 24 5.05 -0.06 -27.21
C ASN A 24 4.01 0.54 -26.25
N MET A 25 3.29 1.59 -26.68
CA MET A 25 2.28 2.25 -25.86
C MET A 25 1.06 1.38 -25.60
N VAL A 26 0.61 0.61 -26.61
CA VAL A 26 -0.54 -0.31 -26.45
C VAL A 26 -0.19 -1.45 -25.50
N THR A 27 0.99 -2.06 -25.65
CA THR A 27 1.45 -3.12 -24.74
C THR A 27 1.63 -2.61 -23.32
N ALA A 28 2.18 -1.41 -23.14
CA ALA A 28 2.29 -0.76 -21.84
C ALA A 28 0.92 -0.47 -21.20
N LEU A 29 -0.06 -0.05 -22.01
CA LEU A 29 -1.43 0.15 -21.54
C LEU A 29 -2.06 -1.17 -21.06
N VAL A 30 -1.92 -2.25 -21.84
CA VAL A 30 -2.48 -3.56 -21.49
C VAL A 30 -1.83 -4.10 -20.21
N LEU A 31 -0.49 -4.07 -20.10
CA LEU A 31 0.20 -4.51 -18.91
C LEU A 31 -0.06 -3.59 -17.70
N GLY A 32 -0.17 -2.28 -17.93
CA GLY A 32 -0.56 -1.32 -16.91
C GLY A 32 -1.99 -1.58 -16.37
N LEU A 33 -2.93 -2.01 -17.22
CA LEU A 33 -4.25 -2.45 -16.80
C LEU A 33 -4.19 -3.74 -15.95
N VAL A 34 -3.29 -4.65 -16.25
CA VAL A 34 -3.05 -5.84 -15.39
C VAL A 34 -2.57 -5.42 -14.01
N ILE A 35 -1.64 -4.46 -13.93
CA ILE A 35 -1.17 -3.91 -12.65
C ILE A 35 -2.32 -3.21 -11.91
N TYR A 36 -3.14 -2.41 -12.62
CA TYR A 36 -4.32 -1.75 -12.07
C TYR A 36 -5.30 -2.73 -11.44
N LEU A 37 -5.57 -3.85 -12.12
CA LEU A 37 -6.43 -4.93 -11.62
C LEU A 37 -5.79 -5.62 -10.41
N SER A 38 -4.49 -5.91 -10.46
CA SER A 38 -3.73 -6.49 -9.34
C SER A 38 -3.86 -5.64 -8.08
N TYR A 39 -3.64 -4.33 -8.19
CA TYR A 39 -3.77 -3.41 -7.07
C TYR A 39 -5.19 -3.40 -6.49
N ARG A 40 -6.21 -3.40 -7.36
CA ARG A 40 -7.60 -3.43 -6.95
C ARG A 40 -7.97 -4.71 -6.18
N PHE A 41 -7.44 -5.88 -6.60
CA PHE A 41 -7.71 -7.15 -5.93
C PHE A 41 -6.88 -7.35 -4.66
N SER A 42 -5.65 -6.82 -4.64
CA SER A 42 -4.75 -6.95 -3.49
C SER A 42 -5.11 -6.02 -2.33
N HIS A 43 -5.76 -4.87 -2.60
CA HIS A 43 -6.14 -3.90 -1.59
C HIS A 43 -7.65 -3.87 -1.43
N SER A 44 -8.14 -4.19 -0.23
CA SER A 44 -9.56 -4.19 0.11
C SER A 44 -9.86 -3.18 1.23
N GLY A 45 -11.05 -2.55 1.18
CA GLY A 45 -11.53 -1.67 2.24
C GLY A 45 -10.90 -0.27 2.26
N ALA A 46 -10.58 0.23 3.46
CA ALA A 46 -10.12 1.60 3.69
C ALA A 46 -8.71 1.92 3.14
N VAL A 47 -7.92 0.89 2.82
CA VAL A 47 -6.55 1.03 2.32
C VAL A 47 -6.50 1.27 0.81
N TYR A 48 -7.58 0.94 0.07
CA TYR A 48 -7.63 1.14 -1.38
C TYR A 48 -7.75 2.61 -1.77
N SER A 49 -6.76 3.12 -2.50
CA SER A 49 -6.79 4.47 -3.07
C SER A 49 -7.00 4.42 -4.59
N ALA A 50 -8.20 4.79 -5.05
CA ALA A 50 -8.51 4.84 -6.49
C ALA A 50 -7.61 5.84 -7.25
N ARG A 51 -7.26 6.97 -6.60
CA ARG A 51 -6.36 7.97 -7.19
C ARG A 51 -4.95 7.42 -7.40
N PHE A 52 -4.44 6.71 -6.43
CA PHE A 52 -3.12 6.08 -6.51
C PHE A 52 -3.09 5.00 -7.60
N ASN A 53 -4.14 4.18 -7.70
CA ASN A 53 -4.25 3.14 -8.72
C ASN A 53 -4.22 3.70 -10.15
N VAL A 54 -4.92 4.81 -10.40
CA VAL A 54 -4.83 5.52 -11.68
C VAL A 54 -3.41 6.07 -11.93
N SER A 55 -2.73 6.56 -10.88
CA SER A 55 -1.36 7.06 -11.00
C SER A 55 -0.38 5.95 -11.40
N LEU A 56 -0.59 4.70 -10.97
CA LEU A 56 0.23 3.55 -11.39
C LEU A 56 0.14 3.31 -12.90
N LEU A 57 -1.08 3.33 -13.46
CA LEU A 57 -1.28 3.19 -14.90
C LEU A 57 -0.59 4.32 -15.68
N MET A 58 -0.78 5.56 -15.23
CA MET A 58 -0.14 6.73 -15.86
C MET A 58 1.39 6.64 -15.78
N MET A 59 1.94 6.17 -14.66
CA MET A 59 3.38 5.99 -14.48
C MET A 59 3.96 4.99 -15.49
N THR A 60 3.27 3.87 -15.74
CA THR A 60 3.69 2.89 -16.76
C THR A 60 3.77 3.52 -18.14
N LEU A 61 2.73 4.27 -18.54
CA LEU A 61 2.68 4.95 -19.84
C LEU A 61 3.75 6.03 -19.97
N ILE A 62 3.93 6.87 -18.95
CA ILE A 62 4.95 7.94 -18.93
C ILE A 62 6.35 7.32 -19.03
N THR A 63 6.63 6.26 -18.30
CA THR A 63 7.93 5.58 -18.35
C THR A 63 8.19 4.99 -19.74
N THR A 64 7.18 4.39 -20.36
CA THR A 64 7.29 3.86 -21.73
C THR A 64 7.57 4.99 -22.73
N MET A 65 6.86 6.13 -22.60
CA MET A 65 7.08 7.30 -23.44
C MET A 65 8.52 7.84 -23.29
N ILE A 66 9.00 7.96 -22.05
CA ILE A 66 10.38 8.39 -21.76
C ILE A 66 11.37 7.43 -22.39
N MET A 67 11.17 6.11 -22.27
CA MET A 67 12.08 5.11 -22.81
C MET A 67 12.08 5.07 -24.35
N ASN A 68 10.95 5.33 -25.01
CA ASN A 68 10.89 5.47 -26.46
C ASN A 68 11.77 6.65 -26.95
N VAL A 69 11.86 7.73 -26.14
CA VAL A 69 12.71 8.89 -26.47
C VAL A 69 14.19 8.62 -26.17
N ILE A 70 14.47 7.97 -25.04
CA ILE A 70 15.84 7.73 -24.56
C ILE A 70 16.52 6.61 -25.34
N GLY A 71 15.78 5.58 -25.75
CA GLY A 71 16.31 4.30 -26.25
C GLY A 71 17.29 4.42 -27.43
N ASN A 72 17.28 5.54 -28.12
CA ASN A 72 18.11 5.77 -29.31
C ASN A 72 19.11 6.93 -29.18
N ASN A 73 19.22 7.58 -28.02
CA ASN A 73 20.12 8.73 -27.89
C ASN A 73 20.75 8.81 -26.49
N ILE A 74 22.05 8.49 -26.42
CA ILE A 74 22.84 8.48 -25.17
C ILE A 74 22.88 9.89 -24.54
N ALA A 75 22.97 10.94 -25.33
CA ALA A 75 23.02 12.31 -24.81
C ALA A 75 21.69 12.72 -24.16
N LEU A 76 20.56 12.31 -24.76
CA LEU A 76 19.22 12.50 -24.21
C LEU A 76 19.01 11.68 -22.92
N SER A 77 19.53 10.45 -22.85
CA SER A 77 19.44 9.63 -21.64
C SER A 77 20.16 10.28 -20.46
N LEU A 78 21.37 10.82 -20.69
CA LEU A 78 22.15 11.50 -19.67
C LEU A 78 21.46 12.79 -19.19
N GLY A 79 20.90 13.56 -20.15
CA GLY A 79 20.11 14.77 -19.85
C GLY A 79 18.85 14.49 -19.04
N MET A 80 18.14 13.39 -19.37
CA MET A 80 16.92 12.99 -18.66
C MET A 80 17.22 12.52 -17.24
N VAL A 81 18.30 11.73 -17.03
CA VAL A 81 18.74 11.33 -15.68
C VAL A 81 19.06 12.57 -14.83
N GLY A 82 19.74 13.56 -15.43
CA GLY A 82 19.99 14.84 -14.78
C GLY A 82 18.71 15.60 -14.42
N ALA A 83 17.75 15.69 -15.33
CA ALA A 83 16.46 16.34 -15.09
C ALA A 83 15.63 15.62 -14.02
N LEU A 84 15.57 14.28 -14.04
CA LEU A 84 14.84 13.50 -13.05
C LEU A 84 15.48 13.57 -11.65
N SER A 85 16.78 13.77 -11.55
CA SER A 85 17.48 13.90 -10.26
C SER A 85 17.09 15.17 -9.49
N ILE A 86 16.55 16.17 -10.16
CA ILE A 86 16.07 17.42 -9.55
C ILE A 86 14.68 17.23 -8.93
N VAL A 87 13.93 16.22 -9.38
CA VAL A 87 12.57 15.92 -8.87
C VAL A 87 12.67 15.27 -7.49
N ARG A 88 12.44 16.06 -6.46
CA ARG A 88 12.42 15.59 -5.08
C ARG A 88 10.98 15.37 -4.61
N PHE A 89 10.61 14.13 -4.39
CA PHE A 89 9.35 13.81 -3.70
C PHE A 89 9.45 14.19 -2.21
N ARG A 90 8.54 15.03 -1.74
CA ARG A 90 8.48 15.45 -0.32
C ARG A 90 7.50 14.62 0.50
N THR A 91 6.65 13.83 -0.14
CA THR A 91 5.67 12.97 0.51
C THR A 91 6.25 11.57 0.68
N ALA A 92 6.32 11.10 1.92
CA ALA A 92 6.69 9.71 2.19
C ALA A 92 5.57 8.77 1.70
N ILE A 93 5.95 7.70 1.00
CA ILE A 93 5.03 6.62 0.64
C ILE A 93 4.77 5.85 1.93
N LYS A 94 3.49 5.80 2.33
CA LYS A 94 3.10 5.25 3.63
C LYS A 94 3.17 3.73 3.69
N ASP A 95 2.83 3.05 2.60
CA ASP A 95 2.82 1.59 2.52
C ASP A 95 4.01 1.06 1.69
N ALA A 96 4.72 0.07 2.23
CA ALA A 96 5.80 -0.61 1.53
C ALA A 96 5.30 -1.33 0.26
N ARG A 97 4.04 -1.78 0.24
CA ARG A 97 3.42 -2.41 -0.94
C ARG A 97 3.23 -1.42 -2.08
N ASP A 98 2.81 -0.19 -1.78
CA ASP A 98 2.66 0.86 -2.78
C ASP A 98 3.98 1.14 -3.48
N THR A 99 5.08 1.11 -2.73
CA THR A 99 6.43 1.24 -3.29
C THR A 99 6.74 0.11 -4.28
N ALA A 100 6.39 -1.13 -3.95
CA ALA A 100 6.59 -2.28 -4.85
C ALA A 100 5.78 -2.13 -6.15
N TYR A 101 4.54 -1.67 -6.09
CA TYR A 101 3.72 -1.38 -7.26
C TYR A 101 4.32 -0.28 -8.14
N ILE A 102 4.87 0.79 -7.54
CA ILE A 102 5.57 1.86 -8.27
C ILE A 102 6.76 1.30 -9.05
N PHE A 103 7.64 0.52 -8.41
CA PHE A 103 8.77 -0.09 -9.07
C PHE A 103 8.36 -1.06 -10.18
N TRP A 104 7.27 -1.82 -9.98
CA TRP A 104 6.74 -2.70 -11.00
C TRP A 104 6.26 -1.92 -12.23
N CYS A 105 5.52 -0.83 -12.05
CA CYS A 105 5.08 0.05 -13.14
C CYS A 105 6.26 0.62 -13.94
N ILE A 106 7.30 1.09 -13.24
CA ILE A 106 8.51 1.61 -13.88
C ILE A 106 9.21 0.52 -14.67
N ALA A 107 9.41 -0.67 -14.10
CA ALA A 107 10.08 -1.79 -14.77
C ALA A 107 9.33 -2.23 -16.04
N VAL A 108 8.00 -2.35 -15.98
CA VAL A 108 7.17 -2.69 -17.13
C VAL A 108 7.24 -1.60 -18.21
N GLY A 109 7.19 -0.32 -17.78
CA GLY A 109 7.32 0.80 -18.69
C GLY A 109 8.67 0.81 -19.43
N ILE A 110 9.77 0.52 -18.73
CA ILE A 110 11.10 0.40 -19.32
C ILE A 110 11.12 -0.75 -20.34
N CYS A 111 10.67 -1.95 -19.97
CA CYS A 111 10.67 -3.11 -20.85
C CYS A 111 9.84 -2.87 -22.12
N CYS A 112 8.65 -2.28 -21.99
CA CYS A 112 7.79 -1.95 -23.12
C CYS A 112 8.45 -0.89 -24.03
N GLY A 113 9.07 0.13 -23.46
CA GLY A 113 9.75 1.19 -24.22
C GLY A 113 10.96 0.71 -25.01
N VAL A 114 11.62 -0.37 -24.57
CA VAL A 114 12.73 -1.03 -25.28
C VAL A 114 12.25 -2.20 -26.14
N SER A 115 10.94 -2.39 -26.30
CA SER A 115 10.31 -3.46 -27.08
C SER A 115 10.57 -4.89 -26.58
N TYR A 116 10.90 -5.06 -25.28
CA TYR A 116 11.05 -6.37 -24.64
C TYR A 116 9.71 -6.90 -24.11
N TYR A 117 8.74 -7.10 -25.00
CA TYR A 117 7.37 -7.46 -24.64
C TYR A 117 7.26 -8.81 -23.92
N ALA A 118 8.01 -9.82 -24.37
CA ALA A 118 8.00 -11.14 -23.76
C ALA A 118 8.48 -11.10 -22.32
N LEU A 119 9.57 -10.35 -22.04
CA LEU A 119 10.09 -10.16 -20.70
C LEU A 119 9.06 -9.42 -19.81
N ALA A 120 8.48 -8.35 -20.33
CA ALA A 120 7.47 -7.58 -19.62
C ALA A 120 6.23 -8.44 -19.28
N ALA A 121 5.75 -9.26 -20.22
CA ALA A 121 4.57 -10.09 -20.00
C ALA A 121 4.83 -11.22 -18.99
N ILE A 122 5.95 -11.94 -19.12
CA ILE A 122 6.30 -13.05 -18.23
C ILE A 122 6.54 -12.53 -16.79
N SER A 123 7.33 -11.46 -16.65
CA SER A 123 7.60 -10.88 -15.33
C SER A 123 6.34 -10.31 -14.68
N THR A 124 5.48 -9.65 -15.46
CA THR A 124 4.20 -9.13 -14.98
C THR A 124 3.29 -10.27 -14.51
N GLY A 125 3.19 -11.37 -15.25
CA GLY A 125 2.41 -12.54 -14.84
C GLY A 125 2.92 -13.17 -13.54
N MET A 126 4.24 -13.28 -13.38
CA MET A 126 4.84 -13.84 -12.18
C MET A 126 4.62 -12.92 -10.96
N ILE A 127 4.85 -11.61 -11.09
CA ILE A 127 4.65 -10.64 -10.01
C ILE A 127 3.15 -10.57 -9.64
N PHE A 128 2.26 -10.57 -10.63
CA PHE A 128 0.81 -10.60 -10.40
C PHE A 128 0.40 -11.79 -9.54
N LEU A 129 0.89 -12.99 -9.85
CA LEU A 129 0.61 -14.20 -9.10
C LEU A 129 1.12 -14.10 -7.66
N VAL A 130 2.35 -13.64 -7.47
CA VAL A 130 2.94 -13.41 -6.14
C VAL A 130 2.11 -12.41 -5.33
N MET A 131 1.76 -11.27 -5.94
CA MET A 131 0.96 -10.23 -5.28
C MET A 131 -0.45 -10.72 -4.91
N LEU A 132 -1.04 -11.60 -5.72
CA LEU A 132 -2.36 -12.18 -5.47
C LEU A 132 -2.32 -13.15 -4.27
N VAL A 133 -1.28 -13.98 -4.19
CA VAL A 133 -1.08 -14.92 -3.07
C VAL A 133 -0.72 -14.17 -1.78
N MET A 134 0.21 -13.21 -1.85
CA MET A 134 0.64 -12.43 -0.70
C MET A 134 -0.31 -11.29 -0.33
N GLY A 135 -1.11 -10.78 -1.25
CA GLY A 135 -2.10 -9.72 -1.02
C GLY A 135 -3.22 -10.15 -0.06
N SER A 136 -3.42 -11.46 0.11
CA SER A 136 -4.36 -12.04 1.09
C SER A 136 -3.86 -11.94 2.53
N VAL A 137 -2.63 -11.46 2.77
CA VAL A 137 -2.15 -11.20 4.14
C VAL A 137 -2.92 -10.02 4.68
N LYS A 138 -3.96 -10.33 5.48
CA LYS A 138 -4.80 -9.33 6.16
C LYS A 138 -3.88 -8.40 6.97
N THR A 139 -3.91 -7.11 6.68
CA THR A 139 -3.30 -6.09 7.52
C THR A 139 -3.98 -6.21 8.88
N ASN A 140 -3.19 -6.48 9.90
CA ASN A 140 -3.69 -6.69 11.26
C ASN A 140 -4.03 -5.31 11.84
N ASN A 141 -5.19 -4.77 11.42
CA ASN A 141 -5.67 -3.50 11.98
C ASN A 141 -5.81 -3.68 13.49
N ARG A 142 -5.24 -2.74 14.22
CA ARG A 142 -5.34 -2.71 15.67
C ARG A 142 -6.52 -1.83 16.07
N TYR A 143 -7.30 -2.28 17.02
CA TYR A 143 -8.38 -1.52 17.60
C TYR A 143 -7.98 -1.10 19.00
N LEU A 144 -8.23 0.15 19.33
CA LEU A 144 -8.05 0.67 20.67
C LEU A 144 -9.42 0.78 21.33
N LEU A 145 -9.59 0.06 22.42
CA LEU A 145 -10.74 0.15 23.28
C LEU A 145 -10.39 1.10 24.42
N ILE A 146 -10.97 2.30 24.39
CA ILE A 146 -10.73 3.37 25.35
C ILE A 146 -11.91 3.41 26.32
N ILE A 147 -11.63 3.23 27.61
CA ILE A 147 -12.62 3.16 28.66
C ILE A 147 -12.33 4.29 29.64
N HIS A 148 -13.34 5.12 29.91
CA HIS A 148 -13.29 6.14 30.95
C HIS A 148 -14.29 5.82 32.05
N ALA A 149 -13.85 5.90 33.31
CA ALA A 149 -14.64 5.62 34.47
C ALA A 149 -14.35 6.65 35.60
N ASP A 150 -15.35 6.89 36.41
CA ASP A 150 -15.29 7.92 37.52
C ASP A 150 -14.91 7.30 38.84
N LYS A 151 -15.13 5.96 39.04
CA LYS A 151 -14.95 5.30 40.31
C LYS A 151 -13.76 4.34 40.29
N GLU A 152 -12.96 4.39 41.34
CA GLU A 152 -11.81 3.49 41.51
C GLU A 152 -12.24 2.02 41.72
N ASP A 153 -13.44 1.82 42.30
CA ASP A 153 -13.97 0.49 42.58
C ASP A 153 -14.30 -0.33 41.33
N CYS A 154 -14.63 0.34 40.20
CA CYS A 154 -14.93 -0.38 38.93
C CYS A 154 -13.69 -0.86 38.18
N ALA A 155 -12.47 -0.47 38.58
CA ALA A 155 -11.24 -0.85 37.95
C ALA A 155 -11.05 -2.37 37.84
N LYS A 156 -11.30 -3.08 38.95
CA LYS A 156 -11.20 -4.55 39.01
C LYS A 156 -12.28 -5.23 38.16
N GLU A 157 -13.47 -4.70 38.13
CA GLU A 157 -14.58 -5.23 37.34
C GLU A 157 -14.32 -5.07 35.83
N ILE A 158 -13.77 -3.94 35.42
CA ILE A 158 -13.32 -3.69 34.04
C ILE A 158 -12.26 -4.69 33.63
N GLU A 159 -11.20 -4.86 34.44
CA GLU A 159 -10.11 -5.79 34.18
C GLU A 159 -10.61 -7.24 34.08
N VAL A 160 -11.45 -7.69 35.00
CA VAL A 160 -12.03 -9.05 35.01
C VAL A 160 -12.91 -9.26 33.79
N THR A 161 -13.77 -8.30 33.45
CA THR A 161 -14.66 -8.38 32.29
C THR A 161 -13.84 -8.50 30.99
N ILE A 162 -12.82 -7.69 30.82
CA ILE A 162 -11.95 -7.75 29.63
C ILE A 162 -11.18 -9.06 29.58
N LEU A 163 -10.64 -9.53 30.71
CA LEU A 163 -9.93 -10.80 30.78
C LEU A 163 -10.84 -11.98 30.40
N GLN A 164 -12.07 -12.00 30.86
CA GLN A 164 -13.04 -13.03 30.53
C GLN A 164 -13.49 -12.97 29.08
N GLU A 165 -13.85 -11.80 28.58
CA GLU A 165 -14.37 -11.60 27.23
C GLU A 165 -13.34 -11.86 26.15
N TYR A 166 -12.09 -11.46 26.38
CA TYR A 166 -10.99 -11.60 25.41
C TYR A 166 -9.99 -12.71 25.78
N LYS A 167 -10.32 -13.55 26.76
CA LYS A 167 -9.48 -14.71 27.18
C LYS A 167 -8.01 -14.32 27.44
N GLY A 168 -7.77 -13.13 27.98
CA GLY A 168 -6.43 -12.64 28.26
C GLY A 168 -5.60 -12.20 27.03
N GLN A 169 -6.20 -12.12 25.84
CA GLN A 169 -5.51 -11.73 24.62
C GLN A 169 -5.49 -10.20 24.39
N ALA A 170 -6.34 -9.44 25.09
CA ALA A 170 -6.34 -7.98 25.06
C ALA A 170 -5.08 -7.44 25.75
N VAL A 171 -4.35 -6.55 25.08
CA VAL A 171 -3.11 -5.98 25.62
C VAL A 171 -3.42 -4.61 26.22
N LEU A 172 -3.18 -4.44 27.52
CA LEU A 172 -3.29 -3.13 28.18
C LEU A 172 -2.12 -2.24 27.71
N ARG A 173 -2.43 -1.10 27.12
CA ARG A 173 -1.45 -0.11 26.63
C ARG A 173 -1.28 1.06 27.57
N VAL A 174 -2.37 1.56 28.10
CA VAL A 174 -2.39 2.69 29.03
C VAL A 174 -3.36 2.39 30.17
N ALA A 175 -2.91 2.60 31.38
CA ALA A 175 -3.73 2.66 32.57
C ALA A 175 -3.41 3.98 33.28
N ASN A 176 -4.23 4.99 33.06
CA ASN A 176 -4.09 6.28 33.72
C ASN A 176 -5.11 6.36 34.87
N ARG A 177 -4.61 6.55 36.09
CA ARG A 177 -5.42 6.66 37.29
C ARG A 177 -5.14 8.02 37.90
N THR A 178 -6.18 8.87 37.91
CA THR A 178 -6.19 10.16 38.62
C THR A 178 -7.21 10.09 39.71
N SER A 179 -7.16 10.97 40.72
CA SER A 179 -8.10 10.99 41.82
C SER A 179 -9.57 11.14 41.41
N GLU A 180 -9.84 11.61 40.21
CA GLU A 180 -11.20 11.88 39.69
C GLU A 180 -11.59 11.07 38.49
N GLN A 181 -10.62 10.44 37.80
CA GLN A 181 -10.86 9.74 36.52
C GLN A 181 -9.93 8.56 36.32
N LEU A 182 -10.47 7.48 35.77
CA LEU A 182 -9.77 6.31 35.32
C LEU A 182 -9.85 6.23 33.80
N GLU A 183 -8.71 6.01 33.14
CA GLU A 183 -8.65 5.79 31.71
C GLU A 183 -7.85 4.51 31.42
N TYR A 184 -8.49 3.58 30.76
CA TYR A 184 -7.86 2.35 30.27
C TYR A 184 -7.90 2.31 28.76
N ILE A 185 -6.76 1.99 28.14
CA ILE A 185 -6.65 1.76 26.71
C ILE A 185 -6.15 0.35 26.47
N TYR A 186 -7.03 -0.48 25.93
CA TYR A 186 -6.69 -1.84 25.53
C TYR A 186 -6.54 -1.94 24.02
N GLU A 187 -5.51 -2.65 23.57
CA GLU A 187 -5.31 -2.99 22.17
C GLU A 187 -5.95 -4.34 21.88
N LEU A 188 -6.80 -4.35 20.85
CA LEU A 188 -7.52 -5.51 20.35
C LEU A 188 -7.14 -5.79 18.90
N THR A 189 -7.04 -7.05 18.53
CA THR A 189 -6.81 -7.47 17.15
C THR A 189 -8.13 -7.53 16.38
N THR A 190 -8.08 -7.31 15.05
CA THR A 190 -9.26 -7.43 14.17
C THR A 190 -9.99 -8.75 14.35
N GLN A 191 -9.26 -9.87 14.52
CA GLN A 191 -9.84 -11.19 14.73
C GLN A 191 -10.70 -11.29 16.00
N MET A 192 -10.30 -10.57 17.07
CA MET A 192 -11.07 -10.54 18.33
C MET A 192 -12.40 -9.81 18.14
N ILE A 193 -12.39 -8.73 17.37
CA ILE A 193 -13.60 -7.94 17.09
C ILE A 193 -14.54 -8.67 16.14
N GLU A 194 -14.02 -9.30 15.09
CA GLU A 194 -14.82 -10.12 14.17
C GLU A 194 -15.50 -11.27 14.90
N ARG A 195 -14.78 -11.98 15.77
CA ARG A 195 -15.36 -13.06 16.60
C ARG A 195 -16.47 -12.56 17.50
N LYS A 196 -16.31 -11.37 18.11
CA LYS A 196 -17.35 -10.79 18.97
C LYS A 196 -18.58 -10.32 18.19
N LYS A 197 -18.39 -9.88 16.94
CA LYS A 197 -19.52 -9.60 16.04
C LYS A 197 -20.32 -10.84 15.68
N GLU A 198 -19.66 -11.98 15.50
CA GLU A 198 -20.33 -13.27 15.24
C GLU A 198 -21.09 -13.77 16.46
N GLU A 199 -20.62 -13.48 17.67
CA GLU A 199 -21.28 -13.80 18.94
C GLU A 199 -22.42 -12.83 19.32
N ASP A 200 -22.75 -11.86 18.43
CA ASP A 200 -23.75 -10.78 18.65
C ASP A 200 -23.52 -9.98 19.94
N THR A 201 -22.28 -9.96 20.41
CA THR A 201 -21.87 -9.29 21.63
C THR A 201 -21.11 -8.02 21.30
N ASN A 202 -21.72 -6.86 21.63
CA ASN A 202 -21.05 -5.58 21.45
C ASN A 202 -20.20 -5.24 22.69
N PRO A 203 -18.86 -5.23 22.57
CA PRO A 203 -17.98 -4.98 23.72
C PRO A 203 -18.21 -3.60 24.37
N VAL A 204 -18.66 -2.62 23.59
CA VAL A 204 -18.98 -1.29 24.08
C VAL A 204 -20.20 -1.31 24.99
N GLU A 205 -21.24 -2.08 24.63
CA GLU A 205 -22.45 -2.20 25.43
C GLU A 205 -22.23 -2.98 26.74
N LEU A 206 -21.40 -4.01 26.67
CA LEU A 206 -21.05 -4.83 27.84
C LEU A 206 -20.34 -4.00 28.91
N LEU A 207 -19.33 -3.23 28.51
CA LEU A 207 -18.55 -2.39 29.44
C LEU A 207 -19.35 -1.19 29.95
N ARG A 208 -20.31 -0.69 29.17
CA ARG A 208 -21.19 0.39 29.59
C ARG A 208 -22.19 0.02 30.71
N LYS A 209 -22.40 -1.30 30.93
CA LYS A 209 -23.25 -1.80 32.01
C LYS A 209 -22.57 -1.75 33.39
N ILE A 210 -21.24 -1.60 33.42
CA ILE A 210 -20.48 -1.51 34.67
C ILE A 210 -20.75 -0.14 35.34
N ASP A 211 -21.14 -0.17 36.59
CA ASP A 211 -21.44 1.06 37.34
C ASP A 211 -20.16 1.89 37.51
N GLY A 212 -20.21 3.17 37.11
CA GLY A 212 -19.07 4.07 37.11
C GLY A 212 -18.34 4.23 35.77
N VAL A 213 -18.66 3.42 34.76
CA VAL A 213 -18.14 3.61 33.38
C VAL A 213 -19.09 4.59 32.64
N TYR A 214 -18.56 5.76 32.31
CA TYR A 214 -19.37 6.78 31.63
C TYR A 214 -19.08 6.88 30.12
N ARG A 215 -17.92 6.41 29.65
CA ARG A 215 -17.56 6.48 28.24
C ARG A 215 -16.74 5.28 27.80
N VAL A 216 -17.16 4.66 26.71
CA VAL A 216 -16.40 3.57 26.04
C VAL A 216 -16.34 3.89 24.57
N ASN A 217 -15.12 3.98 24.01
CA ASN A 217 -14.88 4.21 22.60
C ASN A 217 -14.07 3.06 22.00
N LEU A 218 -14.50 2.57 20.85
CA LEU A 218 -13.74 1.64 20.05
C LEU A 218 -13.20 2.39 18.83
N VAL A 219 -11.89 2.58 18.77
CA VAL A 219 -11.21 3.32 17.71
C VAL A 219 -10.39 2.34 16.89
N CYS A 220 -10.61 2.31 15.58
CA CYS A 220 -9.74 1.57 14.67
C CYS A 220 -8.46 2.37 14.47
N GLN A 221 -7.35 1.84 14.95
CA GLN A 221 -6.04 2.42 14.70
C GLN A 221 -5.47 1.78 13.44
N ASN A 222 -5.60 2.48 12.31
CA ASN A 222 -4.80 2.16 11.15
C ASN A 222 -3.34 2.51 11.48
N GLU A 223 -2.38 1.66 11.12
CA GLU A 223 -0.93 1.93 11.32
C GLU A 223 -0.49 3.29 10.72
N GLU A 224 -1.34 3.91 9.91
CA GLU A 224 -1.12 5.21 9.27
C GLU A 224 -1.15 6.41 10.23
N MET A 225 -1.72 6.30 11.44
CA MET A 225 -1.84 7.42 12.39
C MET A 225 -0.76 7.41 13.48
N SER A 226 0.14 6.44 13.49
CA SER A 226 1.13 6.25 14.56
C SER A 226 2.53 6.79 14.23
N ARG A 227 2.67 7.73 13.27
CA ARG A 227 3.96 8.40 13.01
C ARG A 227 3.80 9.88 12.80
#